data_f27c7c14901cda6a9aada897bddcf73d
#
_entry.id   f27c7c14901cda6a9aada897bddcf73d
#
_cell.length_a   1.000
_cell.length_b   1.000
_cell.length_c   1.000
_cell.angle_alpha   90.00
_cell.angle_beta   90.00
_cell.angle_gamma   90.00
#
_symmetry.space_group_name_H-M   'P 1'
#
loop_
_entity.id
_entity.type
_entity.pdbx_description
1 polymer ?
#
loop_
_entity_poly.entity_id
_entity_poly.type
_entity_poly.pdbx_seq_one_letter_code
_entity_poly.pdbx_strand_id
1 'polypeptide(L)'
;MIRKAQYTPQNAQVVIVDPKGKVEVPKWTRDAAFVSTDTCILFGCRPDIEGDTMLTLGSMHEVDSGTPPVFQGKLKTPSRKIALESIDVQTVLEADVSGQETLVRIWANHPMSPDDVIVGFE
;
A
#
# COMPACT_ATOMS: atom_id res chain seq x y z
N MET A 1 11.81 0.05 -11.19
CA MET A 1 10.73 0.19 -12.19
C MET A 1 9.45 0.62 -11.50
N ILE A 2 8.82 1.68 -12.00
CA ILE A 2 7.54 2.18 -11.45
C ILE A 2 6.39 1.41 -12.08
N ARG A 3 5.47 0.92 -11.26
CA ARG A 3 4.25 0.24 -11.70
C ARG A 3 3.03 1.04 -11.29
N LYS A 4 2.05 1.15 -12.18
CA LYS A 4 0.82 1.89 -11.94
C LYS A 4 -0.39 1.06 -12.35
N ALA A 5 -1.48 1.22 -11.61
CA ALA A 5 -2.77 0.62 -11.95
C ALA A 5 -3.91 1.50 -11.49
N GLN A 6 -4.96 1.56 -12.29
CA GLN A 6 -6.25 2.07 -11.83
C GLN A 6 -6.97 0.93 -11.11
N TYR A 7 -7.53 1.23 -9.97
CA TYR A 7 -8.14 0.23 -9.11
C TYR A 7 -9.51 0.72 -8.65
N THR A 8 -10.52 -0.14 -8.81
CA THR A 8 -11.84 0.10 -8.24
C THR A 8 -11.85 -0.53 -6.85
N PRO A 9 -11.73 0.28 -5.77
CA PRO A 9 -11.47 -0.28 -4.46
C PRO A 9 -12.70 -0.93 -3.85
N GLN A 10 -12.62 -2.22 -3.58
CA GLN A 10 -13.66 -2.91 -2.82
C GLN A 10 -13.57 -2.48 -1.35
N ASN A 11 -14.70 -2.11 -0.77
CA ASN A 11 -14.78 -1.62 0.59
C ASN A 11 -13.87 -0.41 0.87
N ALA A 12 -13.46 0.29 -0.18
CA ALA A 12 -12.58 1.48 -0.09
C ALA A 12 -11.25 1.17 0.62
N GLN A 13 -10.68 -0.03 0.45
CA GLN A 13 -9.49 -0.48 1.17
C GLN A 13 -8.49 -1.17 0.27
N VAL A 14 -7.19 -0.98 0.61
CA VAL A 14 -6.06 -1.64 -0.04
C VAL A 14 -5.12 -2.15 1.04
N VAL A 15 -4.55 -3.34 0.84
CA VAL A 15 -3.54 -3.91 1.74
C VAL A 15 -2.19 -4.00 1.05
N ILE A 16 -1.12 -3.79 1.81
CA ILE A 16 0.26 -3.98 1.37
C ILE A 16 0.83 -5.14 2.17
N VAL A 17 1.25 -6.19 1.48
CA VAL A 17 1.69 -7.44 2.08
C VAL A 17 2.83 -8.07 1.29
N ASP A 18 3.51 -9.06 1.90
CA ASP A 18 4.25 -10.07 1.16
C ASP A 18 3.22 -11.10 0.67
N PRO A 19 3.04 -11.28 -0.65
CA PRO A 19 1.95 -12.13 -1.16
C PRO A 19 2.12 -13.60 -0.84
N LYS A 20 3.31 -14.02 -0.42
CA LYS A 20 3.61 -15.41 -0.06
C LYS A 20 3.88 -15.59 1.44
N GLY A 21 3.85 -14.52 2.21
CA GLY A 21 4.09 -14.57 3.65
C GLY A 21 2.82 -14.81 4.44
N LYS A 22 3.00 -15.06 5.73
CA LYS A 22 1.87 -15.06 6.66
C LYS A 22 1.46 -13.62 6.90
N VAL A 23 0.16 -13.36 6.82
CA VAL A 23 -0.38 -12.02 6.98
C VAL A 23 -1.25 -11.95 8.23
N GLU A 24 -0.89 -11.03 9.12
CA GLU A 24 -1.73 -10.69 10.26
C GLU A 24 -2.42 -9.35 9.94
N VAL A 25 -3.70 -9.42 9.61
CA VAL A 25 -4.47 -8.23 9.23
C VAL A 25 -4.71 -7.36 10.47
N PRO A 26 -4.35 -6.07 10.44
CA PRO A 26 -4.60 -5.19 11.57
C PRO A 26 -6.08 -4.92 11.75
N LYS A 27 -6.48 -4.64 12.99
CA LYS A 27 -7.82 -4.15 13.25
C LYS A 27 -7.93 -2.70 12.82
N TRP A 28 -9.00 -2.40 12.10
CA TRP A 28 -9.28 -1.03 11.70
C TRP A 28 -9.65 -0.20 12.94
N THR A 29 -8.98 0.91 13.10
CA THR A 29 -9.27 1.85 14.18
C THR A 29 -10.11 3.00 13.62
N ARG A 30 -11.09 3.41 14.37
CA ARG A 30 -11.94 4.53 13.97
C ARG A 30 -11.09 5.79 13.76
N ASP A 31 -11.36 6.51 12.66
CA ASP A 31 -10.67 7.73 12.25
C ASP A 31 -9.21 7.55 11.86
N ALA A 32 -8.72 6.33 11.74
CA ALA A 32 -7.38 6.08 11.23
C ALA A 32 -7.40 5.97 9.71
N ALA A 33 -6.44 6.65 9.05
CA ALA A 33 -6.23 6.49 7.61
C ALA A 33 -5.41 5.25 7.30
N PHE A 34 -4.52 4.86 8.21
CA PHE A 34 -3.61 3.72 8.07
C PHE A 34 -3.61 2.92 9.35
N VAL A 35 -3.61 1.61 9.23
CA VAL A 35 -3.36 0.67 10.33
C VAL A 35 -2.37 -0.38 9.86
N SER A 36 -1.54 -0.90 10.74
CA SER A 36 -0.50 -1.85 10.33
C SER A 36 -0.15 -2.83 11.41
N THR A 37 0.30 -4.00 10.96
CA THR A 37 1.06 -4.97 11.75
C THR A 37 2.43 -5.11 11.09
N ASP A 38 3.29 -6.00 11.60
CA ASP A 38 4.59 -6.28 10.97
C ASP A 38 4.46 -6.86 9.56
N THR A 39 3.33 -7.45 9.24
CA THR A 39 3.13 -8.21 8.00
C THR A 39 2.06 -7.62 7.07
N CYS A 40 1.39 -6.54 7.48
CA CYS A 40 0.31 -5.97 6.70
C CYS A 40 0.17 -4.47 6.98
N ILE A 41 0.06 -3.70 5.91
CA ILE A 41 -0.30 -2.28 5.99
C ILE A 41 -1.65 -2.14 5.29
N LEU A 42 -2.64 -1.61 5.98
CA LEU A 42 -3.99 -1.45 5.47
C LEU A 42 -4.32 0.05 5.42
N PHE A 43 -4.82 0.52 4.29
CA PHE A 43 -5.22 1.92 4.17
C PHE A 43 -6.51 2.08 3.40
N GLY A 44 -7.19 3.21 3.66
CA GLY A 44 -8.40 3.57 2.97
C GLY A 44 -8.15 4.37 1.71
N CYS A 45 -9.05 4.25 0.75
CA CYS A 45 -9.13 5.11 -0.43
C CYS A 45 -10.57 5.53 -0.63
N ARG A 46 -10.84 6.34 -1.67
CA ARG A 46 -12.22 6.77 -1.89
C ARG A 46 -13.12 5.60 -2.26
N PRO A 47 -14.42 5.65 -1.91
CA PRO A 47 -15.37 4.60 -2.29
C PRO A 47 -15.43 4.39 -3.80
N ASP A 48 -15.71 3.16 -4.22
CA ASP A 48 -15.79 2.79 -5.63
C ASP A 48 -16.86 3.57 -6.40
N ILE A 49 -17.96 3.95 -5.74
CA ILE A 49 -19.02 4.75 -6.34
C ILE A 49 -18.57 6.18 -6.70
N GLU A 50 -17.45 6.64 -6.13
CA GLU A 50 -16.87 7.94 -6.43
C GLU A 50 -15.81 7.87 -7.52
N GLY A 51 -15.51 6.69 -8.02
CA GLY A 51 -14.55 6.45 -9.09
C GLY A 51 -13.35 5.63 -8.69
N ASP A 52 -12.43 5.47 -9.63
CA ASP A 52 -11.22 4.66 -9.43
C ASP A 52 -10.16 5.39 -8.63
N THR A 53 -9.27 4.62 -8.03
CA THR A 53 -8.06 5.10 -7.37
C THR A 53 -6.85 4.71 -8.19
N MET A 54 -5.94 5.65 -8.43
CA MET A 54 -4.66 5.37 -9.05
C MET A 54 -3.67 4.90 -8.00
N LEU A 55 -3.13 3.71 -8.18
CA LEU A 55 -2.09 3.16 -7.32
C LEU A 55 -0.76 3.14 -8.06
N THR A 56 0.31 3.58 -7.41
CA THR A 56 1.67 3.55 -7.93
C THR A 56 2.56 2.81 -6.95
N LEU A 57 3.39 1.90 -7.46
CA LEU A 57 4.36 1.14 -6.68
C LEU A 57 5.73 1.26 -7.33
N GLY A 58 6.74 1.66 -6.57
CA GLY A 58 8.10 1.77 -7.08
C GLY A 58 9.13 1.84 -5.97
N SER A 59 10.40 1.78 -6.33
CA SER A 59 11.48 1.96 -5.37
C SER A 59 11.46 3.40 -4.84
N MET A 60 11.94 3.56 -3.60
CA MET A 60 11.88 4.85 -2.90
C MET A 60 12.46 5.98 -3.73
N HIS A 61 13.64 5.79 -4.30
CA HIS A 61 14.31 6.84 -5.07
C HIS A 61 13.60 7.18 -6.38
N GLU A 62 12.77 6.29 -6.89
CA GLU A 62 12.01 6.53 -8.14
C GLU A 62 10.74 7.34 -7.89
N VAL A 63 10.13 7.17 -6.72
CA VAL A 63 8.80 7.73 -6.45
C VAL A 63 8.78 8.85 -5.41
N ASP A 64 9.86 9.04 -4.67
CA ASP A 64 9.95 10.09 -3.65
C ASP A 64 9.92 11.46 -4.31
N SER A 65 8.87 12.22 -4.04
CA SER A 65 8.69 13.56 -4.60
C SER A 65 9.40 14.66 -3.79
N GLY A 66 10.08 14.27 -2.70
CA GLY A 66 10.71 15.24 -1.79
C GLY A 66 9.77 15.81 -0.74
N THR A 67 8.49 15.47 -0.78
CA THR A 67 7.53 15.85 0.26
C THR A 67 7.49 14.78 1.34
N PRO A 68 7.09 15.14 2.58
CA PRO A 68 6.94 14.15 3.64
C PRO A 68 5.87 13.12 3.30
N PRO A 69 6.11 11.82 3.56
CA PRO A 69 5.10 10.81 3.37
C PRO A 69 3.98 10.94 4.42
N VAL A 70 2.79 10.47 4.09
CA VAL A 70 1.67 10.43 5.03
C VAL A 70 1.73 9.19 5.93
N PHE A 71 2.53 8.19 5.55
CA PHE A 71 2.77 6.99 6.34
C PHE A 71 4.18 6.47 6.08
N GLN A 72 4.81 5.93 7.13
CA GLN A 72 6.09 5.24 7.02
C GLN A 72 6.09 4.08 8.01
N GLY A 73 6.52 2.91 7.56
CA GLY A 73 6.62 1.74 8.41
C GLY A 73 7.45 0.65 7.77
N LYS A 74 7.75 -0.37 8.54
CA LYS A 74 8.50 -1.53 8.07
C LYS A 74 7.56 -2.71 7.90
N LEU A 75 7.76 -3.45 6.81
CA LEU A 75 6.97 -4.62 6.46
C LEU A 75 7.91 -5.82 6.34
N LYS A 76 7.54 -6.94 6.97
CA LYS A 76 8.26 -8.20 6.77
C LYS A 76 7.95 -8.73 5.39
N THR A 77 9.02 -8.99 4.62
CA THR A 77 8.94 -9.49 3.26
C THR A 77 9.81 -10.73 3.09
N PRO A 78 9.49 -11.84 3.78
CA PRO A 78 10.33 -13.04 3.77
C PRO A 78 10.50 -13.67 2.39
N SER A 79 9.53 -13.52 1.49
CA SER A 79 9.65 -14.00 0.13
C SER A 79 10.36 -13.01 -0.80
N ARG A 80 10.73 -11.82 -0.30
CA ARG A 80 11.33 -10.73 -1.06
C ARG A 80 10.41 -10.21 -2.17
N LYS A 81 9.14 -10.16 -1.86
CA LYS A 81 8.11 -9.57 -2.71
C LYS A 81 7.21 -8.66 -1.88
N ILE A 82 6.71 -7.61 -2.53
CA ILE A 82 5.71 -6.71 -1.96
C ILE A 82 4.55 -6.61 -2.95
N ALA A 83 3.34 -6.66 -2.45
CA ALA A 83 2.14 -6.56 -3.28
C ALA A 83 1.13 -5.59 -2.67
N LEU A 84 0.44 -4.87 -3.56
CA LEU A 84 -0.77 -4.14 -3.23
C LEU A 84 -1.93 -5.04 -3.62
N GLU A 85 -2.78 -5.37 -2.67
CA GLU A 85 -3.90 -6.30 -2.88
C GLU A 85 -5.22 -5.68 -2.45
N SER A 86 -6.29 -6.15 -3.08
CA SER A 86 -7.63 -5.84 -2.62
C SER A 86 -7.93 -6.61 -1.32
N ILE A 87 -8.98 -6.21 -0.60
CA ILE A 87 -9.34 -6.85 0.66
C ILE A 87 -9.76 -8.32 0.46
N ASP A 88 -10.17 -8.71 -0.74
CA ASP A 88 -10.48 -10.09 -1.09
C ASP A 88 -9.28 -10.86 -1.68
N VAL A 89 -8.07 -10.35 -1.44
CA VAL A 89 -6.79 -11.01 -1.75
C VAL A 89 -6.48 -11.11 -3.24
N GLN A 90 -6.94 -10.15 -4.03
CA GLN A 90 -6.55 -10.06 -5.45
C GLN A 90 -5.39 -9.08 -5.61
N THR A 91 -4.32 -9.53 -6.24
CA THR A 91 -3.13 -8.69 -6.49
C THR A 91 -3.44 -7.63 -7.53
N VAL A 92 -3.21 -6.37 -7.16
CA VAL A 92 -3.33 -5.22 -8.06
C VAL A 92 -1.98 -4.86 -8.66
N LEU A 93 -0.96 -4.73 -7.81
CA LEU A 93 0.42 -4.46 -8.20
C LEU A 93 1.37 -5.31 -7.36
N GLU A 94 2.49 -5.71 -7.96
CA GLU A 94 3.50 -6.51 -7.27
C GLU A 94 4.89 -6.09 -7.73
N ALA A 95 5.88 -6.18 -6.82
CA ALA A 95 7.27 -5.89 -7.13
C ALA A 95 8.18 -6.76 -6.28
N ASP A 96 9.41 -6.98 -6.78
CA ASP A 96 10.46 -7.64 -6.00
C ASP A 96 11.15 -6.61 -5.11
N VAL A 97 11.56 -7.04 -3.91
CA VAL A 97 12.33 -6.24 -2.97
C VAL A 97 13.61 -6.99 -2.61
N SER A 98 14.61 -6.25 -2.11
CA SER A 98 15.94 -6.83 -1.91
C SER A 98 16.10 -7.57 -0.59
N GLY A 99 15.25 -7.32 0.40
CA GLY A 99 15.42 -7.85 1.74
C GLY A 99 14.20 -8.55 2.29
N GLN A 100 14.38 -9.13 3.48
CA GLN A 100 13.30 -9.79 4.22
C GLN A 100 12.56 -8.83 5.14
N GLU A 101 12.98 -7.57 5.16
CA GLU A 101 12.29 -6.47 5.80
C GLU A 101 12.39 -5.26 4.88
N THR A 102 11.29 -4.63 4.61
CA THR A 102 11.19 -3.54 3.64
C THR A 102 10.64 -2.30 4.32
N LEU A 103 11.33 -1.18 4.15
CA LEU A 103 10.79 0.12 4.54
C LEU A 103 9.79 0.57 3.49
N VAL A 104 8.60 0.97 3.95
CA VAL A 104 7.51 1.42 3.09
C VAL A 104 7.16 2.86 3.45
N ARG A 105 7.06 3.71 2.44
CA ARG A 105 6.55 5.08 2.58
C ARG A 105 5.39 5.27 1.63
N ILE A 106 4.37 6.00 2.07
CA ILE A 106 3.17 6.22 1.29
C ILE A 106 2.90 7.71 1.19
N TRP A 107 2.60 8.16 -0.03
CA TRP A 107 2.12 9.51 -0.32
C TRP A 107 0.70 9.39 -0.85
N ALA A 108 -0.18 10.25 -0.38
CA ALA A 108 -1.58 10.25 -0.81
C ALA A 108 -2.07 11.68 -0.97
N ASN A 109 -2.96 11.90 -1.92
CA ASN A 109 -3.47 13.24 -2.25
C ASN A 109 -4.62 13.69 -1.35
N HIS A 110 -5.08 12.85 -0.44
CA HIS A 110 -6.16 13.19 0.49
C HIS A 110 -5.96 12.39 1.79
N PRO A 111 -6.18 12.98 2.98
CA PRO A 111 -5.88 12.30 4.24
C PRO A 111 -6.74 11.08 4.54
N MET A 112 -8.01 11.06 4.09
CA MET A 112 -8.93 9.96 4.44
C MET A 112 -9.50 9.23 3.23
N SER A 113 -9.63 9.90 2.08
CA SER A 113 -10.28 9.33 0.89
C SER A 113 -9.45 9.63 -0.37
N PRO A 114 -8.19 9.17 -0.42
CA PRO A 114 -7.34 9.45 -1.57
C PRO A 114 -7.81 8.70 -2.82
N ASP A 115 -7.61 9.32 -3.97
CA ASP A 115 -7.78 8.68 -5.26
C ASP A 115 -6.46 8.58 -6.06
N ASP A 116 -5.37 8.99 -5.43
CA ASP A 116 -4.02 8.86 -5.97
C ASP A 116 -3.08 8.52 -4.82
N VAL A 117 -2.56 7.31 -4.81
CA VAL A 117 -1.70 6.79 -3.74
C VAL A 117 -0.41 6.25 -4.35
N ILE A 118 0.70 6.70 -3.81
CA ILE A 118 2.04 6.30 -4.24
C ILE A 118 2.69 5.53 -3.09
N VAL A 119 3.13 4.32 -3.38
CA VAL A 119 3.83 3.46 -2.41
C VAL A 119 5.28 3.29 -2.86
N GLY A 120 6.20 3.74 -2.01
CA GLY A 120 7.64 3.57 -2.22
C GLY A 120 8.19 2.53 -1.25
N PHE A 121 9.12 1.73 -1.74
CA PHE A 121 9.80 0.72 -0.92
C PHE A 121 11.33 0.85 -1.01
N GLU A 122 11.98 0.42 0.08
CA GLU A 122 13.44 0.46 0.16
C GLU A 122 14.01 -0.73 0.91
#